data_c7eebd451d398039a6463191af8eaf26
#
_entry.id   c7eebd451d398039a6463191af8eaf26
#
_cell.length_a   1.000
_cell.length_b   1.000
_cell.length_c   1.000
_cell.angle_alpha   90.00
_cell.angle_beta   90.00
_cell.angle_gamma   90.00
#
_symmetry.space_group_name_H-M   'P 1'
#
loop_
_entity.id
_entity.type
_entity.pdbx_description
1 polymer ?
#
loop_
_entity_poly.entity_id
_entity_poly.type
_entity_poly.pdbx_seq_one_letter_code
_entity_poly.pdbx_strand_id
1 'polypeptide(L)'
;MPIHDSLVRIARGEVLDDEWSRLTYSVDSSHYQVMPEAVVFPADAADVQEVCKSCHSEGLSVAARGAGTGLLGQSLSRGIMLDLTKHMNRIIDIDTDQVITQPGVVKRFLDLELKKRGKFLPPDPASSNYCTIGGMIANNSSGIHCLGYGHTIDFLDGVRLVYTDGSEGNADGGGWDDRMAKLRELLVPEESALTNGFPRVTKNSCGYRLDAVMSKGQFLPHKVLAASEGTLGIVTEARFRILDLPEHRALLVLGFEDLLDAMKAVTQLLQFRPAALEMMDHTVVAGGKPVSDKGCILFVEFAGDSGSTQRRLELCIHRIGGLCSILECASDEQSLTRIWGARKGALNNIM
;
A
#
# COMPACT_ATOMS: atom_id res chain seq x y z
N MET A 1 32.53 21.01 5.61
CA MET A 1 32.23 21.10 4.16
C MET A 1 30.72 21.17 4.05
N PRO A 2 30.13 21.95 3.15
CA PRO A 2 28.70 21.88 2.91
C PRO A 2 28.31 20.42 2.58
N ILE A 3 27.18 19.95 3.10
CA ILE A 3 26.74 18.56 2.89
C ILE A 3 26.57 18.23 1.39
N HIS A 4 26.20 19.20 0.59
CA HIS A 4 26.09 19.09 -0.85
C HIS A 4 27.39 18.58 -1.49
N ASP A 5 28.52 19.21 -1.18
CA ASP A 5 29.84 18.82 -1.76
C ASP A 5 30.23 17.38 -1.39
N SER A 6 29.85 16.93 -0.19
CA SER A 6 30.06 15.54 0.24
C SER A 6 29.19 14.61 -0.58
N LEU A 7 27.89 14.89 -0.69
CA LEU A 7 26.93 14.05 -1.41
C LEU A 7 27.23 13.97 -2.92
N VAL A 8 27.56 15.09 -3.57
CA VAL A 8 27.93 15.12 -5.01
C VAL A 8 29.15 14.28 -5.32
N ARG A 9 30.08 14.10 -4.37
CA ARG A 9 31.28 13.28 -4.58
C ARG A 9 31.02 11.77 -4.47
N ILE A 10 30.02 11.38 -3.70
CA ILE A 10 29.74 9.97 -3.40
C ILE A 10 28.59 9.40 -4.20
N ALA A 11 27.54 10.20 -4.45
CA ALA A 11 26.39 9.77 -5.21
C ALA A 11 26.71 9.74 -6.71
N ARG A 12 26.39 8.63 -7.37
CA ARG A 12 26.43 8.50 -8.84
C ARG A 12 25.16 9.05 -9.49
N GLY A 13 24.13 9.16 -8.72
CA GLY A 13 22.88 9.79 -9.10
C GLY A 13 22.94 11.32 -8.97
N GLU A 14 21.78 11.94 -8.97
CA GLU A 14 21.67 13.41 -8.91
C GLU A 14 21.51 13.90 -7.48
N VAL A 15 22.11 15.04 -7.17
CA VAL A 15 21.96 15.74 -5.89
C VAL A 15 21.45 17.16 -6.16
N LEU A 16 20.35 17.54 -5.52
CA LEU A 16 19.73 18.85 -5.61
C LEU A 16 19.62 19.49 -4.22
N ASP A 17 20.15 20.70 -4.05
CA ASP A 17 20.10 21.46 -2.80
C ASP A 17 19.63 22.92 -3.00
N ASP A 18 19.30 23.27 -4.25
CA ASP A 18 18.74 24.56 -4.55
C ASP A 18 17.37 24.76 -3.87
N GLU A 19 17.02 26.02 -3.59
CA GLU A 19 15.81 26.38 -2.84
C GLU A 19 14.53 25.83 -3.48
N TRP A 20 14.43 25.84 -4.81
CA TRP A 20 13.22 25.40 -5.52
C TRP A 20 13.04 23.91 -5.44
N SER A 21 14.10 23.15 -5.62
CA SER A 21 14.09 21.69 -5.46
C SER A 21 13.70 21.30 -4.04
N ARG A 22 14.32 21.90 -3.03
CA ARG A 22 14.00 21.67 -1.62
C ARG A 22 12.55 22.06 -1.30
N LEU A 23 12.05 23.18 -1.82
CA LEU A 23 10.67 23.61 -1.64
C LEU A 23 9.68 22.60 -2.26
N THR A 24 9.97 22.09 -3.45
CA THR A 24 9.15 21.06 -4.11
C THR A 24 9.04 19.81 -3.26
N TYR A 25 10.12 19.37 -2.62
CA TYR A 25 10.16 18.21 -1.77
C TYR A 25 9.77 18.47 -0.30
N SER A 26 9.49 19.71 0.06
CA SER A 26 9.06 20.08 1.42
C SER A 26 7.60 19.70 1.73
N VAL A 27 6.82 19.33 0.73
CA VAL A 27 5.40 18.98 0.84
C VAL A 27 5.11 17.58 0.32
N ASP A 28 4.04 16.97 0.81
CA ASP A 28 3.44 15.76 0.29
C ASP A 28 1.90 15.92 0.22
N SER A 29 1.12 14.85 0.21
CA SER A 29 -0.34 14.97 0.21
C SER A 29 -0.93 15.28 1.59
N SER A 30 -0.12 15.50 2.62
CA SER A 30 -0.55 15.94 3.94
C SER A 30 -0.66 17.46 4.05
N HIS A 31 -1.06 17.96 5.21
CA HIS A 31 -1.09 19.39 5.53
C HIS A 31 0.24 19.90 6.07
N TYR A 32 1.29 19.08 6.13
CA TYR A 32 2.58 19.45 6.70
C TYR A 32 3.52 19.94 5.63
N GLN A 33 4.45 20.82 6.05
CA GLN A 33 5.58 21.27 5.25
C GLN A 33 6.86 21.16 6.07
N VAL A 34 7.85 20.40 5.54
CA VAL A 34 9.15 20.21 6.18
C VAL A 34 10.24 20.31 5.14
N MET A 35 11.07 21.36 5.20
CA MET A 35 12.13 21.63 4.22
C MET A 35 13.29 20.65 4.42
N PRO A 36 13.66 19.82 3.42
CA PRO A 36 14.84 18.97 3.48
C PRO A 36 16.13 19.80 3.29
N GLU A 37 17.26 19.26 3.72
CA GLU A 37 18.58 19.88 3.44
C GLU A 37 19.00 19.67 1.99
N ALA A 38 18.80 18.48 1.45
CA ALA A 38 19.03 18.14 0.05
C ALA A 38 18.13 16.99 -0.41
N VAL A 39 17.99 16.84 -1.72
CA VAL A 39 17.30 15.74 -2.39
C VAL A 39 18.32 14.98 -3.23
N VAL A 40 18.35 13.65 -3.07
CA VAL A 40 19.21 12.76 -3.84
C VAL A 40 18.35 11.78 -4.62
N PHE A 41 18.66 11.59 -5.90
CA PHE A 41 18.07 10.56 -6.76
C PHE A 41 19.11 9.44 -6.95
N PRO A 42 19.17 8.45 -6.05
CA PRO A 42 20.20 7.43 -6.12
C PRO A 42 20.06 6.58 -7.39
N ALA A 43 21.18 6.29 -8.05
CA ALA A 43 21.20 5.50 -9.28
C ALA A 43 20.82 4.02 -9.02
N ASP A 44 21.22 3.50 -7.87
CA ASP A 44 20.97 2.11 -7.43
C ASP A 44 21.17 1.92 -5.92
N ALA A 45 21.12 0.68 -5.47
CA ALA A 45 21.29 0.31 -4.05
C ALA A 45 22.67 0.70 -3.50
N ALA A 46 23.74 0.65 -4.30
CA ALA A 46 25.07 1.03 -3.85
C ALA A 46 25.16 2.55 -3.59
N ASP A 47 24.47 3.36 -4.39
CA ASP A 47 24.34 4.79 -4.11
C ASP A 47 23.60 5.04 -2.78
N VAL A 48 22.52 4.32 -2.53
CA VAL A 48 21.79 4.40 -1.25
C VAL A 48 22.73 4.06 -0.07
N GLN A 49 23.57 3.03 -0.21
CA GLN A 49 24.55 2.64 0.81
C GLN A 49 25.53 3.77 1.11
N GLU A 50 26.13 4.36 0.08
CA GLU A 50 27.14 5.41 0.26
C GLU A 50 26.51 6.70 0.86
N VAL A 51 25.32 7.08 0.43
CA VAL A 51 24.58 8.22 1.02
C VAL A 51 24.26 7.95 2.49
N CYS A 52 23.74 6.76 2.83
CA CYS A 52 23.44 6.39 4.21
C CYS A 52 24.70 6.40 5.10
N LYS A 53 25.83 5.84 4.63
CA LYS A 53 27.10 5.88 5.35
C LYS A 53 27.58 7.30 5.65
N SER A 54 27.53 8.18 4.65
CA SER A 54 27.92 9.58 4.80
C SER A 54 27.02 10.30 5.81
N CYS A 55 25.69 10.17 5.65
CA CYS A 55 24.75 10.78 6.57
C CYS A 55 24.88 10.26 7.99
N HIS A 56 25.13 8.95 8.16
CA HIS A 56 25.37 8.35 9.48
C HIS A 56 26.61 8.94 10.14
N SER A 57 27.71 9.07 9.41
CA SER A 57 28.97 9.64 9.94
C SER A 57 28.84 11.12 10.33
N GLU A 58 27.94 11.85 9.67
CA GLU A 58 27.69 13.28 9.91
C GLU A 58 26.51 13.54 10.86
N GLY A 59 25.83 12.47 11.34
CA GLY A 59 24.67 12.58 12.25
C GLY A 59 23.43 13.14 11.57
N LEU A 60 23.29 12.99 10.27
CA LEU A 60 22.17 13.47 9.47
C LEU A 60 21.06 12.42 9.34
N SER A 61 19.82 12.86 9.35
CA SER A 61 18.70 11.98 9.07
C SER A 61 18.53 11.75 7.56
N VAL A 62 18.07 10.56 7.21
CA VAL A 62 17.76 10.16 5.82
C VAL A 62 16.31 9.69 5.77
N ALA A 63 15.57 10.11 4.75
CA ALA A 63 14.21 9.65 4.50
C ALA A 63 14.04 9.20 3.05
N ALA A 64 13.50 8.00 2.84
CA ALA A 64 13.11 7.55 1.52
C ALA A 64 11.79 8.18 1.11
N ARG A 65 11.68 8.56 -0.17
CA ARG A 65 10.47 9.10 -0.75
C ARG A 65 10.08 8.32 -2.01
N GLY A 66 8.82 7.92 -2.08
CA GLY A 66 8.14 7.55 -3.29
C GLY A 66 7.37 8.74 -3.88
N ALA A 67 6.13 8.54 -4.27
CA ALA A 67 5.32 9.60 -4.88
C ALA A 67 4.75 10.66 -3.89
N GLY A 68 5.03 10.57 -2.59
CA GLY A 68 4.53 11.53 -1.60
C GLY A 68 3.00 11.53 -1.45
N THR A 69 2.34 10.39 -1.66
CA THR A 69 0.87 10.25 -1.58
C THR A 69 0.36 9.97 -0.15
N GLY A 70 1.23 9.94 0.84
CA GLY A 70 0.87 9.79 2.25
C GLY A 70 0.15 11.03 2.80
N LEU A 71 -0.82 10.82 3.70
CA LEU A 71 -1.66 11.90 4.23
C LEU A 71 -1.22 12.37 5.63
N LEU A 72 -0.16 11.81 6.20
CA LEU A 72 0.28 12.08 7.56
C LEU A 72 1.72 12.64 7.65
N GLY A 73 2.33 13.00 6.51
CA GLY A 73 3.67 13.59 6.47
C GLY A 73 4.82 12.59 6.61
N GLN A 74 4.57 11.29 6.45
CA GLN A 74 5.58 10.23 6.63
C GLN A 74 6.74 10.33 5.64
N SER A 75 6.53 10.97 4.50
CA SER A 75 7.55 11.16 3.45
C SER A 75 8.34 12.45 3.61
N LEU A 76 8.13 13.24 4.67
CA LEU A 76 8.79 14.51 4.91
C LEU A 76 9.95 14.35 5.89
N SER A 77 11.05 15.08 5.66
CA SER A 77 12.24 15.07 6.52
C SER A 77 12.95 16.41 6.47
N ARG A 78 13.64 16.74 7.56
CA ARG A 78 14.58 17.88 7.59
C ARG A 78 15.97 17.52 7.06
N GLY A 79 16.32 16.23 7.02
CA GLY A 79 17.61 15.77 6.55
C GLY A 79 17.65 15.53 5.04
N ILE A 80 18.34 14.48 4.64
CA ILE A 80 18.52 14.11 3.23
C ILE A 80 17.31 13.29 2.76
N MET A 81 16.69 13.73 1.67
CA MET A 81 15.57 13.04 1.02
C MET A 81 16.10 12.16 -0.11
N LEU A 82 15.83 10.85 -0.09
CA LEU A 82 16.14 9.93 -1.19
C LEU A 82 14.89 9.69 -2.04
N ASP A 83 14.80 10.29 -3.21
CA ASP A 83 13.74 9.98 -4.15
C ASP A 83 14.11 8.74 -4.98
N LEU A 84 13.37 7.67 -4.76
CA LEU A 84 13.60 6.38 -5.40
C LEU A 84 12.84 6.22 -6.73
N THR A 85 12.04 7.22 -7.12
CA THR A 85 11.13 7.08 -8.28
C THR A 85 11.85 7.22 -9.62
N LYS A 86 12.96 7.95 -9.66
CA LYS A 86 13.63 8.32 -10.92
C LYS A 86 14.46 7.18 -11.52
N HIS A 87 15.28 6.50 -10.71
CA HIS A 87 16.23 5.49 -11.18
C HIS A 87 15.99 4.09 -10.61
N MET A 88 15.30 3.98 -9.46
CA MET A 88 15.04 2.71 -8.80
C MET A 88 13.56 2.25 -9.02
N ASN A 89 13.14 2.21 -10.29
CA ASN A 89 11.77 1.98 -10.70
C ASN A 89 11.60 0.82 -11.68
N ARG A 90 12.49 -0.18 -11.63
CA ARG A 90 12.43 -1.34 -12.52
C ARG A 90 11.62 -2.49 -11.91
N ILE A 91 10.82 -3.13 -12.73
CA ILE A 91 10.33 -4.48 -12.48
C ILE A 91 11.48 -5.40 -12.87
N ILE A 92 12.04 -6.12 -11.88
CA ILE A 92 13.25 -6.92 -12.05
C ILE A 92 12.91 -8.26 -12.70
N ASP A 93 11.87 -8.91 -12.14
CA ASP A 93 11.43 -10.22 -12.64
C ASP A 93 9.93 -10.43 -12.37
N ILE A 94 9.27 -11.22 -13.21
CA ILE A 94 7.89 -11.66 -13.05
C ILE A 94 7.83 -13.15 -13.36
N ASP A 95 7.63 -13.94 -12.34
CA ASP A 95 7.43 -15.39 -12.45
C ASP A 95 5.92 -15.76 -12.36
N THR A 96 5.61 -17.05 -12.28
CA THR A 96 4.24 -17.58 -12.27
C THR A 96 3.42 -17.07 -11.09
N ASP A 97 4.00 -16.95 -9.91
CA ASP A 97 3.31 -16.59 -8.67
C ASP A 97 4.00 -15.46 -7.88
N GLN A 98 5.10 -14.93 -8.40
CA GLN A 98 5.90 -13.90 -7.75
C GLN A 98 6.31 -12.77 -8.69
N VAL A 99 6.53 -11.59 -8.12
CA VAL A 99 7.16 -10.47 -8.81
C VAL A 99 8.23 -9.85 -7.92
N ILE A 100 9.36 -9.49 -8.53
CA ILE A 100 10.46 -8.77 -7.87
C ILE A 100 10.53 -7.38 -8.47
N THR A 101 10.51 -6.36 -7.63
CA THR A 101 10.51 -4.95 -8.06
C THR A 101 11.46 -4.10 -7.24
N GLN A 102 11.93 -3.01 -7.83
CA GLN A 102 12.51 -1.90 -7.10
C GLN A 102 11.41 -1.02 -6.45
N PRO A 103 11.73 -0.27 -5.37
CA PRO A 103 10.74 0.45 -4.56
C PRO A 103 10.05 1.62 -5.28
N GLY A 104 10.70 2.22 -6.27
CA GLY A 104 10.17 3.34 -7.05
C GLY A 104 9.16 2.95 -8.14
N VAL A 105 8.91 1.65 -8.35
CA VAL A 105 7.89 1.20 -9.30
C VAL A 105 6.53 1.73 -8.89
N VAL A 106 5.83 2.42 -9.79
CA VAL A 106 4.46 2.87 -9.56
C VAL A 106 3.50 1.69 -9.71
N LYS A 107 2.59 1.54 -8.74
CA LYS A 107 1.64 0.41 -8.68
C LYS A 107 0.87 0.22 -9.99
N ARG A 108 0.39 1.30 -10.61
CA ARG A 108 -0.31 1.26 -11.91
C ARG A 108 0.52 0.59 -13.00
N PHE A 109 1.81 0.91 -13.09
CA PHE A 109 2.66 0.34 -14.14
C PHE A 109 2.93 -1.15 -13.88
N LEU A 110 3.10 -1.52 -12.61
CA LEU A 110 3.18 -2.93 -12.23
C LEU A 110 1.90 -3.68 -12.63
N ASP A 111 0.72 -3.14 -12.32
CA ASP A 111 -0.56 -3.77 -12.66
C ASP A 111 -0.75 -3.95 -14.17
N LEU A 112 -0.31 -2.98 -14.97
CA LEU A 112 -0.36 -3.10 -16.43
C LEU A 112 0.52 -4.24 -16.96
N GLU A 113 1.72 -4.42 -16.39
CA GLU A 113 2.62 -5.51 -16.79
C GLU A 113 2.10 -6.89 -16.30
N LEU A 114 1.57 -6.96 -15.09
CA LEU A 114 0.99 -8.18 -14.55
C LEU A 114 -0.27 -8.60 -15.33
N LYS A 115 -1.13 -7.63 -15.69
CA LYS A 115 -2.37 -7.90 -16.46
C LYS A 115 -2.09 -8.55 -17.82
N LYS A 116 -0.98 -8.23 -18.49
CA LYS A 116 -0.55 -8.89 -19.74
C LYS A 116 -0.31 -10.40 -19.57
N ARG A 117 -0.05 -10.84 -18.33
CA ARG A 117 0.22 -12.23 -17.96
C ARG A 117 -0.97 -12.90 -17.24
N GLY A 118 -2.13 -12.24 -17.19
CA GLY A 118 -3.30 -12.72 -16.48
C GLY A 118 -3.15 -12.67 -14.95
N LYS A 119 -2.25 -11.83 -14.43
CA LYS A 119 -1.92 -11.71 -13.00
C LYS A 119 -2.24 -10.33 -12.45
N PHE A 120 -2.28 -10.23 -11.12
CA PHE A 120 -2.38 -8.94 -10.40
C PHE A 120 -1.78 -9.01 -9.00
N LEU A 121 -1.41 -7.85 -8.47
CA LEU A 121 -1.05 -7.66 -7.06
C LEU A 121 -2.26 -7.06 -6.35
N PRO A 122 -2.92 -7.79 -5.43
CA PRO A 122 -4.24 -7.41 -4.91
C PRO A 122 -4.36 -6.08 -4.17
N PRO A 123 -3.41 -5.63 -3.32
CA PRO A 123 -3.54 -4.33 -2.64
C PRO A 123 -3.68 -3.18 -3.64
N ASP A 124 -4.81 -2.44 -3.56
CA ASP A 124 -5.19 -1.40 -4.52
C ASP A 124 -5.56 -0.07 -3.84
N PRO A 125 -4.59 0.61 -3.20
CA PRO A 125 -4.86 1.88 -2.53
C PRO A 125 -5.49 2.90 -3.47
N ALA A 126 -6.26 3.85 -2.93
CA ALA A 126 -6.91 4.91 -3.73
C ALA A 126 -5.89 5.67 -4.60
N SER A 127 -4.65 5.80 -4.12
CA SER A 127 -3.51 6.39 -4.83
C SER A 127 -2.80 5.44 -5.81
N SER A 128 -3.35 4.27 -6.15
CA SER A 128 -2.68 3.24 -6.99
C SER A 128 -2.18 3.75 -8.36
N ASN A 129 -2.76 4.83 -8.86
CA ASN A 129 -2.28 5.48 -10.09
C ASN A 129 -0.91 6.17 -9.92
N TYR A 130 -0.50 6.48 -8.70
CA TYR A 130 0.68 7.30 -8.40
C TYR A 130 1.60 6.67 -7.36
N CYS A 131 1.06 5.97 -6.34
CA CYS A 131 1.85 5.41 -5.25
C CYS A 131 2.87 4.39 -5.75
N THR A 132 4.01 4.33 -5.06
CA THR A 132 5.10 3.41 -5.38
C THR A 132 5.06 2.17 -4.49
N ILE A 133 5.68 1.11 -4.94
CA ILE A 133 5.77 -0.17 -4.21
C ILE A 133 6.45 0.04 -2.85
N GLY A 134 7.55 0.80 -2.78
CA GLY A 134 8.21 1.13 -1.51
C GLY A 134 7.30 1.89 -0.54
N GLY A 135 6.51 2.85 -1.04
CA GLY A 135 5.50 3.56 -0.24
C GLY A 135 4.37 2.65 0.23
N MET A 136 3.95 1.68 -0.59
CA MET A 136 2.95 0.68 -0.19
C MET A 136 3.45 -0.21 0.95
N ILE A 137 4.73 -0.63 0.93
CA ILE A 137 5.35 -1.38 2.02
C ILE A 137 5.39 -0.51 3.27
N ALA A 138 5.96 0.69 3.18
CA ALA A 138 6.14 1.59 4.32
C ALA A 138 4.84 1.85 5.08
N ASN A 139 3.72 2.01 4.37
CA ASN A 139 2.40 2.29 4.96
C ASN A 139 1.54 1.04 5.19
N ASN A 140 2.02 -0.16 4.86
CA ASN A 140 1.18 -1.35 4.78
C ASN A 140 -0.14 -1.06 4.04
N SER A 141 -0.02 -0.48 2.87
CA SER A 141 -1.17 0.01 2.11
C SER A 141 -2.17 -1.11 1.82
N SER A 142 -3.43 -0.76 1.89
CA SER A 142 -4.56 -1.58 1.47
C SER A 142 -5.37 -0.82 0.42
N GLY A 143 -6.57 -1.30 0.10
CA GLY A 143 -7.46 -0.61 -0.82
C GLY A 143 -8.90 -1.03 -0.61
N ILE A 144 -9.73 -0.79 -1.61
CA ILE A 144 -11.15 -1.14 -1.59
C ILE A 144 -11.36 -2.66 -1.51
N HIS A 145 -10.40 -3.44 -2.01
CA HIS A 145 -10.46 -4.90 -2.00
C HIS A 145 -9.77 -5.54 -0.77
N CYS A 146 -9.42 -4.76 0.25
CA CYS A 146 -8.74 -5.31 1.43
C CYS A 146 -9.60 -6.32 2.22
N LEU A 147 -10.92 -6.24 2.11
CA LEU A 147 -11.83 -7.19 2.73
C LEU A 147 -11.64 -8.61 2.18
N GLY A 148 -11.49 -8.75 0.87
CA GLY A 148 -11.34 -10.04 0.21
C GLY A 148 -9.90 -10.53 0.12
N TYR A 149 -8.94 -9.61 -0.04
CA TYR A 149 -7.55 -9.98 -0.33
C TYR A 149 -6.56 -9.61 0.78
N GLY A 150 -6.84 -8.60 1.62
CA GLY A 150 -5.90 -8.16 2.66
C GLY A 150 -5.07 -6.94 2.25
N HIS A 151 -3.86 -6.85 2.79
CA HIS A 151 -2.97 -5.69 2.76
C HIS A 151 -1.65 -6.01 2.06
N THR A 152 -0.79 -5.02 1.90
CA THR A 152 0.56 -5.18 1.33
C THR A 152 1.37 -6.24 2.08
N ILE A 153 1.31 -6.29 3.41
CA ILE A 153 2.00 -7.28 4.26
C ILE A 153 1.62 -8.73 3.95
N ASP A 154 0.39 -8.96 3.46
CA ASP A 154 -0.12 -10.31 3.17
C ASP A 154 0.46 -10.90 1.88
N PHE A 155 1.03 -10.04 1.03
CA PHE A 155 1.63 -10.40 -0.25
C PHE A 155 3.14 -10.22 -0.28
N LEU A 156 3.72 -9.53 0.70
CA LEU A 156 5.14 -9.30 0.80
C LEU A 156 5.84 -10.60 1.26
N ASP A 157 6.78 -11.11 0.46
CA ASP A 157 7.50 -12.36 0.70
C ASP A 157 9.01 -12.18 0.92
N GLY A 158 9.56 -11.00 0.62
CA GLY A 158 10.96 -10.70 0.86
C GLY A 158 11.30 -9.24 0.58
N VAL A 159 12.32 -8.73 1.26
CA VAL A 159 12.81 -7.36 1.12
C VAL A 159 14.34 -7.33 1.20
N ARG A 160 14.98 -6.63 0.28
CA ARG A 160 16.35 -6.11 0.44
C ARG A 160 16.28 -4.64 0.83
N LEU A 161 17.15 -4.24 1.72
CA LEU A 161 17.16 -2.87 2.25
C LEU A 161 18.59 -2.41 2.54
N VAL A 162 18.74 -1.11 2.75
CA VAL A 162 19.96 -0.49 3.27
C VAL A 162 19.62 0.08 4.64
N TYR A 163 20.41 -0.28 5.64
CA TYR A 163 20.29 0.28 6.99
C TYR A 163 20.88 1.68 7.08
N THR A 164 20.60 2.38 8.17
CA THR A 164 21.04 3.77 8.39
C THR A 164 22.56 3.93 8.40
N ASP A 165 23.32 2.90 8.76
CA ASP A 165 24.79 2.90 8.70
C ASP A 165 25.35 2.55 7.31
N GLY A 166 24.48 2.39 6.31
CA GLY A 166 24.84 2.03 4.94
C GLY A 166 25.11 0.54 4.74
N SER A 167 24.99 -0.30 5.76
CA SER A 167 25.10 -1.75 5.58
C SER A 167 23.91 -2.31 4.83
N GLU A 168 24.15 -3.33 3.99
CA GLU A 168 23.08 -4.04 3.29
C GLU A 168 22.30 -4.94 4.24
N GLY A 169 20.99 -4.94 4.12
CA GLY A 169 20.07 -5.78 4.87
C GLY A 169 19.28 -6.74 3.98
N ASN A 170 19.00 -7.90 4.54
CA ASN A 170 18.17 -8.91 3.91
C ASN A 170 17.11 -9.41 4.90
N ALA A 171 15.84 -9.26 4.53
CA ALA A 171 14.69 -9.74 5.26
C ALA A 171 13.87 -10.68 4.34
N ASP A 172 14.50 -11.72 3.79
CA ASP A 172 13.86 -12.71 2.94
C ASP A 172 13.45 -13.93 3.77
N GLY A 173 12.37 -14.59 3.39
CA GLY A 173 11.92 -15.86 4.00
C GLY A 173 12.90 -17.03 3.80
N GLY A 174 13.79 -16.96 2.79
CA GLY A 174 14.83 -17.95 2.49
C GLY A 174 16.18 -17.68 3.16
N GLY A 175 16.36 -16.54 3.81
CA GLY A 175 17.57 -16.13 4.51
C GLY A 175 17.47 -14.69 5.01
N TRP A 176 18.04 -14.40 6.15
CA TRP A 176 18.06 -13.07 6.75
C TRP A 176 19.42 -12.74 7.38
N ASP A 177 19.67 -11.46 7.56
CA ASP A 177 20.90 -10.98 8.16
C ASP A 177 20.92 -11.07 9.70
N ASP A 178 22.06 -10.74 10.30
CA ASP A 178 22.27 -10.80 11.76
C ASP A 178 21.32 -9.90 12.55
N ARG A 179 20.85 -8.77 11.99
CA ARG A 179 19.89 -7.88 12.66
C ARG A 179 18.52 -8.52 12.74
N MET A 180 18.11 -9.19 11.68
CA MET A 180 16.87 -9.98 11.68
C MET A 180 16.99 -11.20 12.59
N ALA A 181 18.18 -11.82 12.70
CA ALA A 181 18.43 -12.88 13.69
C ALA A 181 18.24 -12.36 15.12
N LYS A 182 18.80 -11.19 15.46
CA LYS A 182 18.59 -10.55 16.77
C LYS A 182 17.13 -10.19 17.01
N LEU A 183 16.43 -9.67 16.01
CA LEU A 183 14.97 -9.42 16.12
C LEU A 183 14.22 -10.70 16.47
N ARG A 184 14.55 -11.84 15.83
CA ARG A 184 13.96 -13.14 16.16
C ARG A 184 14.21 -13.54 17.62
N GLU A 185 15.45 -13.39 18.11
CA GLU A 185 15.79 -13.69 19.50
C GLU A 185 14.96 -12.86 20.50
N LEU A 186 14.68 -11.60 20.19
CA LEU A 186 13.84 -10.72 21.01
C LEU A 186 12.36 -11.10 20.97
N LEU A 187 11.84 -11.57 19.81
CA LEU A 187 10.41 -11.80 19.62
C LEU A 187 9.96 -13.20 20.02
N VAL A 188 10.83 -14.22 19.93
CA VAL A 188 10.47 -15.61 20.25
C VAL A 188 9.94 -15.76 21.68
N PRO A 189 10.55 -15.19 22.73
CA PRO A 189 10.02 -15.27 24.08
C PRO A 189 8.66 -14.58 24.26
N GLU A 190 8.34 -13.61 23.40
CA GLU A 190 7.14 -12.78 23.49
C GLU A 190 6.00 -13.24 22.57
N GLU A 191 6.14 -14.38 21.88
CA GLU A 191 5.17 -14.85 20.87
C GLU A 191 3.73 -14.90 21.43
N SER A 192 3.55 -15.33 22.67
CA SER A 192 2.23 -15.39 23.29
C SER A 192 1.63 -13.99 23.52
N ALA A 193 2.45 -13.01 23.94
CA ALA A 193 2.02 -11.63 24.10
C ALA A 193 1.68 -10.99 22.77
N LEU A 194 2.48 -11.23 21.74
CA LEU A 194 2.26 -10.74 20.38
C LEU A 194 0.96 -11.31 19.79
N THR A 195 0.71 -12.61 19.96
CA THR A 195 -0.50 -13.26 19.44
C THR A 195 -1.78 -12.75 20.10
N ASN A 196 -1.74 -12.46 21.40
CA ASN A 196 -2.93 -12.10 22.19
C ASN A 196 -3.08 -10.59 22.43
N GLY A 197 -2.01 -9.81 22.35
CA GLY A 197 -1.98 -8.38 22.66
C GLY A 197 -2.37 -7.47 21.48
N PHE A 198 -2.25 -7.94 20.25
CA PHE A 198 -2.64 -7.14 19.09
C PHE A 198 -4.15 -7.10 18.89
N PRO A 199 -4.72 -5.95 18.45
CA PRO A 199 -6.14 -5.84 18.13
C PRO A 199 -6.54 -6.81 17.00
N ARG A 200 -7.62 -7.56 17.22
CA ARG A 200 -8.21 -8.43 16.19
C ARG A 200 -9.11 -7.65 15.25
N VAL A 201 -8.50 -6.86 14.37
CA VAL A 201 -9.17 -6.02 13.39
C VAL A 201 -8.76 -6.42 11.97
N THR A 202 -9.67 -6.22 11.01
CA THR A 202 -9.40 -6.53 9.60
C THR A 202 -8.31 -5.63 9.03
N LYS A 203 -8.26 -4.35 9.45
CA LYS A 203 -7.33 -3.36 8.94
C LYS A 203 -6.46 -2.82 10.06
N ASN A 204 -5.15 -3.03 9.93
CA ASN A 204 -4.16 -2.49 10.87
C ASN A 204 -2.91 -2.03 10.09
N SER A 205 -2.67 -0.72 10.10
CA SER A 205 -1.52 -0.06 9.46
C SER A 205 -0.81 0.89 10.43
N CYS A 206 -0.96 0.67 11.74
CA CYS A 206 -0.38 1.51 12.78
C CYS A 206 0.75 0.76 13.49
N GLY A 207 1.98 1.28 13.36
CA GLY A 207 3.18 0.73 13.98
C GLY A 207 3.61 -0.63 13.39
N TYR A 208 4.68 -1.18 13.95
CA TYR A 208 5.24 -2.45 13.48
C TYR A 208 4.29 -3.61 13.72
N ARG A 209 4.04 -4.39 12.69
CA ARG A 209 3.15 -5.56 12.72
C ARG A 209 3.88 -6.80 13.27
N LEU A 210 4.34 -6.72 14.53
CA LEU A 210 5.09 -7.80 15.16
C LEU A 210 4.27 -9.09 15.31
N ASP A 211 2.94 -8.97 15.38
CA ASP A 211 2.00 -10.10 15.32
C ASP A 211 2.08 -10.88 14.00
N ALA A 212 2.43 -10.21 12.92
CA ALA A 212 2.61 -10.83 11.61
C ALA A 212 4.05 -11.35 11.39
N VAL A 213 5.04 -10.73 12.07
CA VAL A 213 6.45 -11.15 12.06
C VAL A 213 6.62 -12.49 12.79
N MET A 214 5.95 -12.64 13.95
CA MET A 214 5.87 -13.91 14.68
C MET A 214 4.46 -14.45 14.54
N SER A 215 4.27 -15.41 13.66
CA SER A 215 2.94 -15.95 13.38
C SER A 215 2.98 -17.48 13.29
N LYS A 216 2.17 -18.14 14.12
CA LYS A 216 2.01 -19.61 14.13
C LYS A 216 3.35 -20.36 14.24
N GLY A 217 4.26 -19.89 15.10
CA GLY A 217 5.58 -20.47 15.29
C GLY A 217 6.58 -20.18 14.17
N GLN A 218 6.22 -19.35 13.20
CA GLN A 218 7.10 -18.95 12.10
C GLN A 218 7.61 -17.52 12.29
N PHE A 219 8.88 -17.30 11.99
CA PHE A 219 9.50 -15.98 11.93
C PHE A 219 9.55 -15.52 10.46
N LEU A 220 8.88 -14.41 10.17
CA LEU A 220 8.72 -13.80 8.84
C LEU A 220 9.30 -12.38 8.86
N PRO A 221 10.66 -12.23 8.78
CA PRO A 221 11.35 -10.96 9.03
C PRO A 221 10.93 -9.84 8.07
N HIS A 222 10.66 -10.14 6.80
CA HIS A 222 10.21 -9.15 5.81
C HIS A 222 8.96 -8.38 6.25
N LYS A 223 8.10 -9.00 7.05
CA LYS A 223 6.85 -8.37 7.51
C LYS A 223 7.06 -7.21 8.48
N VAL A 224 8.23 -7.09 9.12
CA VAL A 224 8.52 -5.94 10.00
C VAL A 224 8.65 -4.63 9.19
N LEU A 225 8.97 -4.72 7.90
CA LEU A 225 9.10 -3.55 7.03
C LEU A 225 7.73 -2.98 6.62
N ALA A 226 6.68 -3.79 6.64
CA ALA A 226 5.32 -3.33 6.37
C ALA A 226 4.78 -2.52 7.55
N ALA A 227 4.32 -1.30 7.29
CA ALA A 227 3.94 -0.28 8.27
C ALA A 227 5.11 0.27 9.12
N SER A 228 6.36 0.11 8.66
CA SER A 228 7.54 0.69 9.33
C SER A 228 7.75 2.18 9.02
N GLU A 229 7.04 2.73 8.05
CA GLU A 229 7.13 4.14 7.61
C GLU A 229 8.57 4.58 7.29
N GLY A 230 9.42 3.64 6.81
CA GLY A 230 10.81 3.91 6.46
C GLY A 230 11.77 4.02 7.66
N THR A 231 11.33 3.76 8.89
CA THR A 231 12.14 3.94 10.10
C THR A 231 13.18 2.85 10.33
N LEU A 232 13.09 1.72 9.63
CA LEU A 232 13.99 0.57 9.81
C LEU A 232 15.09 0.49 8.76
N GLY A 233 14.96 1.22 7.66
CA GLY A 233 15.91 1.25 6.55
C GLY A 233 15.25 1.62 5.24
N ILE A 234 16.06 1.75 4.20
CA ILE A 234 15.63 2.11 2.85
C ILE A 234 15.46 0.84 2.04
N VAL A 235 14.24 0.51 1.65
CA VAL A 235 13.95 -0.64 0.78
C VAL A 235 14.58 -0.41 -0.59
N THR A 236 15.33 -1.38 -1.11
CA THR A 236 15.97 -1.34 -2.42
C THR A 236 15.40 -2.35 -3.40
N GLU A 237 14.83 -3.45 -2.89
CA GLU A 237 14.16 -4.49 -3.67
C GLU A 237 13.06 -5.14 -2.82
N ALA A 238 11.96 -5.51 -3.44
CA ALA A 238 10.87 -6.21 -2.79
C ALA A 238 10.34 -7.34 -3.67
N ARG A 239 10.05 -8.48 -3.03
CA ARG A 239 9.40 -9.64 -3.64
C ARG A 239 7.98 -9.76 -3.12
N PHE A 240 7.04 -9.92 -4.04
CA PHE A 240 5.63 -10.10 -3.73
C PHE A 240 5.07 -11.35 -4.38
N ARG A 241 4.19 -12.01 -3.67
CA ARG A 241 3.28 -12.98 -4.24
C ARG A 241 2.21 -12.27 -5.06
N ILE A 242 1.91 -12.80 -6.24
CA ILE A 242 0.87 -12.32 -7.15
C ILE A 242 -0.19 -13.40 -7.34
N LEU A 243 -1.39 -13.00 -7.75
CA LEU A 243 -2.52 -13.90 -7.96
C LEU A 243 -2.95 -13.88 -9.43
N ASP A 244 -3.66 -14.92 -9.85
CA ASP A 244 -4.38 -14.93 -11.11
C ASP A 244 -5.52 -13.91 -11.07
N LEU A 245 -5.73 -13.20 -12.19
CA LEU A 245 -6.90 -12.34 -12.34
C LEU A 245 -8.17 -13.17 -12.14
N PRO A 246 -9.17 -12.67 -11.40
CA PRO A 246 -10.43 -13.35 -11.28
C PRO A 246 -11.10 -13.49 -12.67
N GLU A 247 -11.63 -14.67 -12.97
CA GLU A 247 -12.34 -14.96 -14.24
C GLU A 247 -13.57 -14.07 -14.39
N HIS A 248 -14.23 -13.76 -13.28
CA HIS A 248 -15.44 -12.97 -13.26
C HIS A 248 -15.47 -12.01 -12.07
N ARG A 249 -16.02 -10.84 -12.31
CA ARG A 249 -16.32 -9.82 -11.29
C ARG A 249 -17.74 -9.36 -11.45
N ALA A 250 -18.44 -9.15 -10.34
CA ALA A 250 -19.78 -8.61 -10.32
C ALA A 250 -19.93 -7.61 -9.18
N LEU A 251 -20.45 -6.43 -9.47
CA LEU A 251 -20.60 -5.31 -8.56
C LEU A 251 -22.07 -4.94 -8.41
N LEU A 252 -22.57 -4.91 -7.18
CA LEU A 252 -23.86 -4.33 -6.82
C LEU A 252 -23.65 -2.95 -6.22
N VAL A 253 -24.49 -2.01 -6.64
CA VAL A 253 -24.63 -0.68 -6.04
C VAL A 253 -25.99 -0.63 -5.36
N LEU A 254 -26.01 -0.50 -4.04
CA LEU A 254 -27.20 -0.60 -3.20
C LEU A 254 -27.49 0.74 -2.53
N GLY A 255 -28.71 1.24 -2.66
CA GLY A 255 -29.15 2.49 -2.05
C GLY A 255 -30.01 2.24 -0.81
N PHE A 256 -29.73 2.99 0.26
CA PHE A 256 -30.43 2.96 1.53
C PHE A 256 -30.91 4.37 1.88
N GLU A 257 -32.08 4.46 2.54
CA GLU A 257 -32.60 5.75 2.98
C GLU A 257 -31.80 6.34 4.14
N ASP A 258 -31.30 5.47 5.02
CA ASP A 258 -30.48 5.89 6.14
C ASP A 258 -29.27 4.97 6.39
N LEU A 259 -28.32 5.47 7.20
CA LEU A 259 -27.08 4.79 7.54
C LEU A 259 -27.31 3.53 8.38
N LEU A 260 -28.28 3.50 9.29
CA LEU A 260 -28.50 2.38 10.18
C LEU A 260 -28.96 1.14 9.42
N ASP A 261 -29.80 1.31 8.43
CA ASP A 261 -30.27 0.21 7.59
C ASP A 261 -29.14 -0.31 6.69
N ALA A 262 -28.29 0.58 6.17
CA ALA A 262 -27.08 0.18 5.48
C ALA A 262 -26.16 -0.67 6.38
N MET A 263 -25.95 -0.27 7.64
CA MET A 263 -25.13 -1.00 8.59
C MET A 263 -25.70 -2.38 8.97
N LYS A 264 -27.03 -2.50 9.11
CA LYS A 264 -27.69 -3.80 9.30
C LYS A 264 -27.48 -4.71 8.09
N ALA A 265 -27.54 -4.15 6.87
CA ALA A 265 -27.29 -4.89 5.65
C ALA A 265 -25.84 -5.38 5.54
N VAL A 266 -24.84 -4.60 5.98
CA VAL A 266 -23.41 -4.99 5.99
C VAL A 266 -23.21 -6.34 6.69
N THR A 267 -23.81 -6.56 7.86
CA THR A 267 -23.68 -7.83 8.59
C THR A 267 -24.20 -9.03 7.79
N GLN A 268 -25.23 -8.84 6.99
CA GLN A 268 -25.78 -9.88 6.13
C GLN A 268 -24.91 -10.07 4.87
N LEU A 269 -24.43 -8.97 4.28
CA LEU A 269 -23.59 -8.98 3.09
C LEU A 269 -22.24 -9.71 3.31
N LEU A 270 -21.64 -9.55 4.48
CA LEU A 270 -20.37 -10.22 4.86
C LEU A 270 -20.46 -11.75 4.82
N GLN A 271 -21.65 -12.34 5.01
CA GLN A 271 -21.85 -13.78 4.93
C GLN A 271 -21.60 -14.35 3.53
N PHE A 272 -21.72 -13.52 2.48
CA PHE A 272 -21.45 -13.87 1.10
C PHE A 272 -19.98 -13.70 0.69
N ARG A 273 -19.10 -13.29 1.62
CA ARG A 273 -17.65 -13.08 1.40
C ARG A 273 -17.37 -12.22 0.16
N PRO A 274 -17.82 -10.97 0.15
CA PRO A 274 -17.51 -10.06 -0.95
C PRO A 274 -16.02 -9.78 -1.04
N ALA A 275 -15.53 -9.53 -2.26
CA ALA A 275 -14.16 -9.08 -2.50
C ALA A 275 -13.96 -7.63 -2.05
N ALA A 276 -15.02 -6.81 -2.21
CA ALA A 276 -15.06 -5.44 -1.69
C ALA A 276 -16.44 -5.13 -1.11
N LEU A 277 -16.45 -4.33 -0.04
CA LEU A 277 -17.65 -3.78 0.58
C LEU A 277 -17.33 -2.36 1.06
N GLU A 278 -17.78 -1.37 0.33
CA GLU A 278 -17.50 0.04 0.57
C GLU A 278 -18.78 0.83 0.75
N MET A 279 -18.72 1.89 1.53
CA MET A 279 -19.85 2.75 1.82
C MET A 279 -19.56 4.20 1.43
N MET A 280 -20.56 4.88 0.93
CA MET A 280 -20.60 6.33 0.80
C MET A 280 -21.89 6.84 1.46
N ASP A 281 -21.75 7.77 2.39
CA ASP A 281 -22.88 8.44 3.00
C ASP A 281 -23.34 9.68 2.18
N HIS A 282 -24.41 10.32 2.61
CA HIS A 282 -24.98 11.48 1.94
C HIS A 282 -24.02 12.66 1.82
N THR A 283 -23.06 12.83 2.74
CA THR A 283 -22.12 13.95 2.72
C THR A 283 -21.15 13.81 1.56
N VAL A 284 -20.69 12.59 1.29
CA VAL A 284 -19.83 12.25 0.16
C VAL A 284 -20.60 12.29 -1.16
N VAL A 285 -21.83 11.78 -1.16
CA VAL A 285 -22.70 11.74 -2.34
C VAL A 285 -23.10 13.14 -2.76
N ALA A 286 -23.41 14.04 -1.81
CA ALA A 286 -23.84 15.41 -2.08
C ALA A 286 -22.73 16.33 -2.61
N GLY A 287 -21.45 16.04 -2.31
CA GLY A 287 -20.27 16.80 -2.78
C GLY A 287 -19.95 16.59 -4.27
N GLY A 288 -20.52 15.55 -4.92
CA GLY A 288 -20.30 15.22 -6.34
C GLY A 288 -21.60 15.18 -7.14
N LYS A 289 -21.54 14.70 -8.40
CA LYS A 289 -22.77 14.31 -9.10
C LYS A 289 -23.39 13.16 -8.32
N PRO A 290 -24.61 13.30 -7.80
CA PRO A 290 -25.21 12.28 -6.97
C PRO A 290 -25.33 10.98 -7.79
N VAL A 291 -24.75 9.91 -7.27
CA VAL A 291 -24.95 8.56 -7.81
C VAL A 291 -26.41 8.13 -7.56
N SER A 292 -27.06 8.77 -6.58
CA SER A 292 -28.43 8.49 -6.17
C SER A 292 -28.95 9.61 -5.25
N ASP A 293 -30.25 9.71 -5.09
CA ASP A 293 -30.95 10.52 -4.10
C ASP A 293 -31.05 9.85 -2.72
N LYS A 294 -30.39 8.69 -2.56
CA LYS A 294 -30.37 7.89 -1.33
C LYS A 294 -29.42 8.47 -0.28
N GLY A 295 -29.78 8.28 0.99
CA GLY A 295 -28.99 8.75 2.12
C GLY A 295 -27.64 8.01 2.30
N CYS A 296 -27.56 6.76 1.83
CA CYS A 296 -26.37 5.95 1.91
C CYS A 296 -26.27 4.98 0.73
N ILE A 297 -25.07 4.75 0.22
CA ILE A 297 -24.79 3.81 -0.87
C ILE A 297 -23.77 2.77 -0.39
N LEU A 298 -24.05 1.48 -0.64
CA LEU A 298 -23.07 0.40 -0.49
C LEU A 298 -22.66 -0.13 -1.87
N PHE A 299 -21.35 -0.35 -2.04
CA PHE A 299 -20.74 -1.02 -3.17
C PHE A 299 -20.31 -2.42 -2.72
N VAL A 300 -20.83 -3.46 -3.35
CA VAL A 300 -20.57 -4.87 -2.98
C VAL A 300 -20.04 -5.60 -4.20
N GLU A 301 -18.75 -5.93 -4.20
CA GLU A 301 -18.15 -6.66 -5.31
C GLU A 301 -17.89 -8.13 -4.94
N PHE A 302 -18.24 -9.01 -5.86
CA PHE A 302 -17.86 -10.42 -5.86
C PHE A 302 -16.83 -10.66 -6.96
N ALA A 303 -15.80 -11.46 -6.67
CA ALA A 303 -14.76 -11.82 -7.63
C ALA A 303 -14.35 -13.29 -7.43
N GLY A 304 -13.91 -13.96 -8.50
CA GLY A 304 -13.47 -15.35 -8.49
C GLY A 304 -13.81 -16.10 -9.76
N ASP A 305 -14.04 -17.41 -9.65
CA ASP A 305 -14.57 -18.19 -10.76
C ASP A 305 -16.00 -17.77 -11.12
N SER A 306 -16.37 -17.98 -12.39
CA SER A 306 -17.63 -17.47 -12.94
C SER A 306 -18.85 -18.05 -12.23
N GLY A 307 -18.87 -19.35 -11.98
CA GLY A 307 -20.05 -20.03 -11.39
C GLY A 307 -20.26 -19.64 -9.92
N SER A 308 -19.22 -19.61 -9.11
CA SER A 308 -19.27 -19.21 -7.71
C SER A 308 -19.63 -17.74 -7.54
N THR A 309 -19.07 -16.87 -8.38
CA THR A 309 -19.34 -15.42 -8.34
C THR A 309 -20.79 -15.13 -8.67
N GLN A 310 -21.33 -15.71 -9.73
CA GLN A 310 -22.70 -15.55 -10.13
C GLN A 310 -23.69 -16.07 -9.05
N ARG A 311 -23.41 -17.25 -8.48
CA ARG A 311 -24.24 -17.81 -7.42
C ARG A 311 -24.25 -16.94 -6.16
N ARG A 312 -23.10 -16.40 -5.73
CA ARG A 312 -23.02 -15.50 -4.58
C ARG A 312 -23.80 -14.21 -4.83
N LEU A 313 -23.71 -13.65 -6.03
CA LEU A 313 -24.47 -12.48 -6.46
C LEU A 313 -25.98 -12.73 -6.35
N GLU A 314 -26.51 -13.82 -6.93
CA GLU A 314 -27.92 -14.14 -6.93
C GLU A 314 -28.47 -14.36 -5.51
N LEU A 315 -27.74 -15.13 -4.68
CA LEU A 315 -28.10 -15.34 -3.28
C LEU A 315 -28.10 -14.02 -2.48
N CYS A 316 -27.13 -13.16 -2.73
CA CYS A 316 -27.06 -11.83 -2.13
C CYS A 316 -28.27 -10.99 -2.51
N ILE A 317 -28.59 -10.86 -3.80
CA ILE A 317 -29.76 -10.12 -4.30
C ILE A 317 -31.07 -10.65 -3.67
N HIS A 318 -31.24 -11.95 -3.63
CA HIS A 318 -32.41 -12.58 -3.01
C HIS A 318 -32.53 -12.22 -1.51
N ARG A 319 -31.41 -12.21 -0.80
CA ARG A 319 -31.36 -11.95 0.65
C ARG A 319 -31.66 -10.50 1.01
N ILE A 320 -31.15 -9.53 0.23
CA ILE A 320 -31.20 -8.10 0.56
C ILE A 320 -32.26 -7.32 -0.22
N GLY A 321 -32.87 -7.90 -1.26
CA GLY A 321 -33.76 -7.20 -2.20
C GLY A 321 -34.97 -6.53 -1.56
N GLY A 322 -35.37 -6.96 -0.34
CA GLY A 322 -36.44 -6.30 0.44
C GLY A 322 -35.95 -5.21 1.40
N LEU A 323 -34.64 -4.98 1.52
CA LEU A 323 -34.02 -4.08 2.52
C LEU A 323 -33.50 -2.78 1.88
N CYS A 324 -33.28 -2.75 0.58
CA CYS A 324 -32.63 -1.66 -0.13
C CYS A 324 -33.14 -1.53 -1.58
N SER A 325 -32.77 -0.43 -2.22
CA SER A 325 -32.90 -0.26 -3.67
C SER A 325 -31.64 -0.78 -4.36
N ILE A 326 -31.79 -1.67 -5.35
CA ILE A 326 -30.67 -2.03 -6.23
C ILE A 326 -30.57 -0.94 -7.28
N LEU A 327 -29.54 -0.10 -7.18
CA LEU A 327 -29.33 1.04 -8.07
C LEU A 327 -28.67 0.60 -9.38
N GLU A 328 -27.69 -0.32 -9.28
CA GLU A 328 -26.98 -0.85 -10.44
C GLU A 328 -26.40 -2.24 -10.13
N CYS A 329 -26.34 -3.09 -11.17
CA CYS A 329 -25.62 -4.35 -11.16
C CYS A 329 -24.73 -4.40 -12.40
N ALA A 330 -23.42 -4.53 -12.23
CA ALA A 330 -22.43 -4.48 -13.31
C ALA A 330 -21.49 -5.68 -13.25
N SER A 331 -21.16 -6.24 -14.42
CA SER A 331 -20.17 -7.32 -14.55
C SER A 331 -19.20 -7.12 -15.70
N ASP A 332 -19.43 -6.13 -16.56
CA ASP A 332 -18.52 -5.78 -17.63
C ASP A 332 -17.43 -4.79 -17.15
N GLU A 333 -16.25 -4.88 -17.74
CA GLU A 333 -15.06 -4.08 -17.34
C GLU A 333 -15.28 -2.56 -17.43
N GLN A 334 -16.08 -2.10 -18.39
CA GLN A 334 -16.34 -0.68 -18.58
C GLN A 334 -17.22 -0.12 -17.47
N SER A 335 -18.31 -0.82 -17.12
CA SER A 335 -19.20 -0.43 -16.03
C SER A 335 -18.51 -0.51 -14.67
N LEU A 336 -17.73 -1.58 -14.41
CA LEU A 336 -16.92 -1.70 -13.19
C LEU A 336 -15.93 -0.53 -13.05
N THR A 337 -15.20 -0.21 -14.12
CA THR A 337 -14.24 0.91 -14.12
C THR A 337 -14.91 2.25 -13.87
N ARG A 338 -16.08 2.50 -14.47
CA ARG A 338 -16.87 3.72 -14.31
C ARG A 338 -17.33 3.87 -12.85
N ILE A 339 -17.93 2.82 -12.27
CA ILE A 339 -18.47 2.86 -10.90
C ILE A 339 -17.36 3.06 -9.88
N TRP A 340 -16.28 2.26 -9.94
CA TRP A 340 -15.14 2.41 -9.05
C TRP A 340 -14.39 3.72 -9.25
N GLY A 341 -14.37 4.26 -10.48
CA GLY A 341 -13.81 5.58 -10.79
C GLY A 341 -14.58 6.70 -10.08
N ALA A 342 -15.91 6.65 -10.12
CA ALA A 342 -16.77 7.59 -9.40
C ALA A 342 -16.53 7.51 -7.87
N ARG A 343 -16.42 6.30 -7.29
CA ARG A 343 -16.11 6.10 -5.88
C ARG A 343 -14.72 6.65 -5.50
N LYS A 344 -13.68 6.39 -6.30
CA LYS A 344 -12.32 6.89 -6.04
C LYS A 344 -12.24 8.43 -6.14
N GLY A 345 -12.99 9.03 -7.06
CA GLY A 345 -13.07 10.48 -7.24
C GLY A 345 -13.84 11.21 -6.13
N ALA A 346 -14.65 10.51 -5.36
CA ALA A 346 -15.49 11.11 -4.33
C ALA A 346 -14.71 11.84 -3.22
N LEU A 347 -13.49 11.40 -2.91
CA LEU A 347 -12.63 12.08 -1.94
C LEU A 347 -12.25 13.50 -2.38
N ASN A 348 -12.02 13.70 -3.69
CA ASN A 348 -11.68 15.01 -4.24
C ASN A 348 -12.83 16.02 -4.17
N ASN A 349 -14.06 15.55 -3.92
CA ASN A 349 -15.24 16.40 -3.81
C ASN A 349 -15.46 16.93 -2.37
N ILE A 350 -14.69 16.41 -1.39
CA ILE A 350 -14.80 16.78 0.03
C ILE A 350 -13.64 17.72 0.43
N MET A 351 -12.52 17.64 -0.28
CA MET A 351 -11.33 18.50 -0.08
C MET A 351 -11.44 19.79 -0.89
#